data_675e284dfea161b33d25056bf0234443
#
_entry.id   675e284dfea161b33d25056bf0234443
#
_cell.length_a   1.000
_cell.length_b   1.000
_cell.length_c   1.000
_cell.angle_alpha   90.00
_cell.angle_beta   90.00
_cell.angle_gamma   90.00
#
_symmetry.space_group_name_H-M   'P 1'
#
loop_
_entity.id
_entity.type
_entity.pdbx_description
1 polymer ?
#
loop_
_entity_poly.entity_id
_entity_poly.type
_entity_poly.pdbx_seq_one_letter_code
_entity_poly.pdbx_strand_id
1 'polypeptide(L)'
;MNTSIKTDDVIFNFFKEICDEKDDNKCIELGKNWINAMETNLSNMEKNLNGADKLKYKDDIQSNRDHLNSLKIKNSSEWREYATQCMIEIMNHKGQ
;
A
#
# COMPACT_ATOMS: atom_id res chain seq x y z
N MET A 1 7.06 21.25 -10.06
CA MET A 1 6.56 20.70 -8.79
C MET A 1 6.66 19.17 -8.81
N ASN A 2 7.11 18.60 -7.74
CA ASN A 2 7.36 17.16 -7.69
C ASN A 2 6.10 16.41 -7.27
N THR A 3 5.51 15.69 -8.22
CA THR A 3 4.28 14.90 -7.98
C THR A 3 4.53 13.74 -7.02
N SER A 4 5.77 13.23 -6.95
CA SER A 4 6.14 12.15 -6.02
C SER A 4 5.96 12.58 -4.56
N ILE A 5 6.30 13.82 -4.24
CA ILE A 5 6.14 14.36 -2.88
C ILE A 5 4.66 14.36 -2.49
N LYS A 6 3.78 14.79 -3.40
CA LYS A 6 2.34 14.79 -3.16
C LYS A 6 1.81 13.39 -2.91
N THR A 7 2.27 12.42 -3.71
CA THR A 7 1.85 11.02 -3.58
C THR A 7 2.29 10.47 -2.23
N ASP A 8 3.55 10.73 -1.84
CA ASP A 8 4.09 10.27 -0.56
C ASP A 8 3.31 10.88 0.61
N ASP A 9 2.92 12.15 0.51
CA ASP A 9 2.15 12.81 1.56
C ASP A 9 0.76 12.19 1.71
N VAL A 10 0.10 11.87 0.61
CA VAL A 10 -1.22 11.20 0.63
C VAL A 10 -1.11 9.83 1.29
N ILE A 11 -0.11 9.05 0.88
CA ILE A 11 0.13 7.71 1.44
C ILE A 11 0.49 7.80 2.91
N PHE A 12 1.36 8.73 3.28
CA PHE A 12 1.75 8.95 4.67
C PHE A 12 0.53 9.26 5.54
N ASN A 13 -0.32 10.18 5.09
CA ASN A 13 -1.52 10.57 5.84
C ASN A 13 -2.49 9.39 5.96
N PHE A 14 -2.60 8.55 4.96
CA PHE A 14 -3.44 7.37 5.01
C PHE A 14 -2.97 6.41 6.10
N PHE A 15 -1.67 6.12 6.15
CA PHE A 15 -1.12 5.24 7.18
C PHE A 15 -1.18 5.87 8.56
N LYS A 16 -1.02 7.19 8.65
CA LYS A 16 -1.19 7.92 9.91
C LYS A 16 -2.61 7.74 10.45
N GLU A 17 -3.60 7.81 9.55
CA GLU A 17 -5.00 7.60 9.91
C GLU A 17 -5.22 6.20 10.48
N ILE A 18 -4.60 5.17 9.89
CA ILE A 18 -4.66 3.81 10.41
C ILE A 18 -4.08 3.75 11.82
N CYS A 19 -2.93 4.37 12.04
CA CYS A 19 -2.26 4.38 13.35
C CYS A 19 -3.08 5.11 14.41
N ASP A 20 -3.73 6.21 14.03
CA ASP A 20 -4.47 7.06 14.95
C ASP A 20 -5.88 6.54 15.24
N GLU A 21 -6.39 5.62 14.44
CA GLU A 21 -7.73 5.07 14.63
C GLU A 21 -7.76 4.16 15.85
N LYS A 22 -8.57 4.54 16.82
CA LYS A 22 -8.69 3.81 18.10
C LYS A 22 -9.65 2.63 18.03
N ASP A 23 -10.62 2.68 17.12
CA ASP A 23 -11.56 1.60 16.91
C ASP A 23 -10.91 0.53 16.04
N ASP A 24 -10.79 -0.69 16.60
CA ASP A 24 -10.11 -1.79 15.93
C ASP A 24 -10.79 -2.18 14.62
N ASN A 25 -12.10 -2.17 14.58
CA ASN A 25 -12.85 -2.53 13.38
C ASN A 25 -12.63 -1.49 12.27
N LYS A 26 -12.61 -0.21 12.63
CA LYS A 26 -12.35 0.86 11.67
C LYS A 26 -10.92 0.83 11.16
N CYS A 27 -9.97 0.49 12.02
CA CYS A 27 -8.58 0.33 11.64
C CYS A 27 -8.44 -0.76 10.57
N ILE A 28 -9.07 -1.91 10.78
CA ILE A 28 -9.07 -3.01 9.83
C ILE A 28 -9.75 -2.60 8.52
N GLU A 29 -10.86 -1.85 8.61
CA GLU A 29 -11.57 -1.35 7.43
C GLU A 29 -10.68 -0.44 6.59
N LEU A 30 -9.95 0.47 7.23
CA LEU A 30 -8.99 1.32 6.52
C LEU A 30 -7.93 0.49 5.82
N GLY A 31 -7.42 -0.55 6.48
CA GLY A 31 -6.47 -1.47 5.87
C GLY A 31 -7.04 -2.17 4.65
N LYS A 32 -8.27 -2.64 4.73
CA LYS A 32 -8.95 -3.29 3.61
C LYS A 32 -9.13 -2.32 2.43
N ASN A 33 -9.45 -1.06 2.73
CA ASN A 33 -9.57 -0.04 1.69
C ASN A 33 -8.25 0.16 0.96
N TRP A 34 -7.14 0.15 1.69
CA TRP A 34 -5.80 0.24 1.12
C TRP A 34 -5.54 -0.95 0.18
N ILE A 35 -5.85 -2.16 0.62
CA ILE A 35 -5.67 -3.37 -0.19
C ILE A 35 -6.48 -3.26 -1.48
N ASN A 36 -7.74 -2.87 -1.39
CA ASN A 36 -8.60 -2.75 -2.57
C ASN A 36 -8.06 -1.73 -3.57
N ALA A 37 -7.57 -0.59 -3.08
CA ALA A 37 -6.98 0.43 -3.94
C ALA A 37 -5.73 -0.10 -4.64
N MET A 38 -4.89 -0.83 -3.93
CA MET A 38 -3.66 -1.39 -4.49
C MET A 38 -3.94 -2.50 -5.49
N GLU A 39 -4.92 -3.35 -5.21
CA GLU A 39 -5.33 -4.41 -6.15
C GLU A 39 -5.86 -3.80 -7.46
N THR A 40 -6.65 -2.73 -7.35
CA THR A 40 -7.15 -2.00 -8.52
C THR A 40 -5.99 -1.42 -9.33
N ASN A 41 -5.01 -0.81 -8.66
CA ASN A 41 -3.85 -0.25 -9.33
C ASN A 41 -3.04 -1.33 -10.06
N LEU A 42 -2.83 -2.48 -9.43
CA LEU A 42 -2.12 -3.60 -10.06
C LEU A 42 -2.87 -4.11 -11.29
N SER A 43 -4.19 -4.25 -11.20
CA SER A 43 -5.00 -4.71 -12.32
C SER A 43 -4.95 -3.73 -13.49
N ASN A 44 -5.02 -2.43 -13.21
CA ASN A 44 -4.92 -1.40 -14.24
C ASN A 44 -3.55 -1.39 -14.89
N MET A 45 -2.49 -1.52 -14.11
CA MET A 45 -1.13 -1.59 -14.61
C MET A 45 -0.97 -2.79 -15.55
N GLU A 46 -1.47 -3.96 -15.14
CA GLU A 46 -1.38 -5.19 -15.93
C GLU A 46 -2.11 -5.05 -17.26
N LYS A 47 -3.29 -4.40 -17.28
CA LYS A 47 -4.07 -4.17 -18.50
C LYS A 47 -3.33 -3.28 -19.49
N ASN A 48 -2.52 -2.34 -19.00
CA ASN A 48 -1.84 -1.37 -19.83
C ASN A 48 -0.48 -1.87 -20.34
N LEU A 49 0.00 -3.01 -19.84
CA LEU A 49 1.25 -3.59 -20.31
C LEU A 49 1.02 -4.36 -21.61
N ASN A 50 1.97 -4.26 -22.54
CA ASN A 50 1.97 -5.08 -23.75
C ASN A 50 2.44 -6.51 -23.41
N GLY A 51 2.38 -7.44 -24.38
CA GLY A 51 2.69 -8.84 -24.13
C GLY A 51 4.10 -9.08 -23.60
N ALA A 52 5.09 -8.37 -24.15
CA ALA A 52 6.48 -8.49 -23.70
C ALA A 52 6.66 -7.96 -22.29
N ASP A 53 6.06 -6.82 -21.99
CA ASP A 53 6.14 -6.21 -20.65
C ASP A 53 5.39 -7.04 -19.62
N LYS A 54 4.28 -7.66 -19.99
CA LYS A 54 3.55 -8.57 -19.08
C LYS A 54 4.43 -9.72 -18.63
N LEU A 55 5.20 -10.30 -19.55
CA LEU A 55 6.13 -11.37 -19.21
C LEU A 55 7.26 -10.86 -18.32
N LYS A 56 7.80 -9.69 -18.65
CA LYS A 56 8.91 -9.09 -17.90
C LYS A 56 8.53 -8.81 -16.44
N TYR A 57 7.32 -8.28 -16.20
CA TYR A 57 6.89 -7.86 -14.86
C TYR A 57 5.97 -8.86 -14.18
N LYS A 58 5.76 -10.03 -14.76
CA LYS A 58 4.86 -11.05 -14.23
C LYS A 58 5.17 -11.41 -12.78
N ASP A 59 6.44 -11.67 -12.48
CA ASP A 59 6.85 -12.07 -11.13
C ASP A 59 6.71 -10.92 -10.13
N ASP A 60 7.00 -9.70 -10.57
CA ASP A 60 6.86 -8.51 -9.71
C ASP A 60 5.39 -8.27 -9.36
N ILE A 61 4.51 -8.39 -10.34
CA ILE A 61 3.06 -8.23 -10.13
C ILE A 61 2.55 -9.31 -9.18
N GLN A 62 2.99 -10.56 -9.39
CA GLN A 62 2.57 -11.66 -8.53
C GLN A 62 3.08 -11.48 -7.10
N SER A 63 4.31 -11.03 -6.93
CA SER A 63 4.87 -10.73 -5.60
C SER A 63 4.06 -9.67 -4.88
N ASN A 64 3.65 -8.62 -5.59
CA ASN A 64 2.83 -7.57 -5.01
C ASN A 64 1.45 -8.10 -4.61
N ARG A 65 0.84 -8.95 -5.42
CA ARG A 65 -0.44 -9.57 -5.09
C ARG A 65 -0.34 -10.47 -3.86
N ASP A 66 0.72 -11.25 -3.79
CA ASP A 66 0.97 -12.13 -2.64
C ASP A 66 1.13 -11.30 -1.37
N HIS A 67 1.85 -10.18 -1.45
CA HIS A 67 2.01 -9.27 -0.33
C HIS A 67 0.66 -8.70 0.12
N LEU A 68 -0.16 -8.23 -0.82
CA LEU A 68 -1.49 -7.71 -0.50
C LEU A 68 -2.38 -8.78 0.14
N ASN A 69 -2.31 -10.02 -0.35
CA ASN A 69 -3.04 -11.12 0.24
C ASN A 69 -2.62 -11.38 1.68
N SER A 70 -1.32 -11.25 1.98
CA SER A 70 -0.82 -11.42 3.35
C SER A 70 -1.35 -10.36 4.30
N LEU A 71 -1.64 -9.16 3.78
CA LEU A 71 -2.19 -8.07 4.60
C LEU A 71 -3.66 -8.31 4.97
N LYS A 72 -4.38 -9.12 4.21
CA LYS A 72 -5.81 -9.36 4.43
C LYS A 72 -6.11 -10.04 5.76
N ILE A 73 -5.14 -10.73 6.33
CA ILE A 73 -5.32 -11.48 7.58
C ILE A 73 -4.83 -10.71 8.80
N LYS A 74 -4.35 -9.49 8.63
CA LYS A 74 -3.83 -8.70 9.75
C LYS A 74 -4.96 -8.24 10.66
N ASN A 75 -4.71 -8.28 11.98
CA ASN A 75 -5.58 -7.67 12.97
C ASN A 75 -5.23 -6.17 13.09
N SER A 76 -5.96 -5.44 13.95
CA SER A 76 -5.75 -4.00 14.12
C SER A 76 -4.36 -3.65 14.61
N SER A 77 -3.83 -4.42 15.56
CA SER A 77 -2.48 -4.21 16.10
C SER A 77 -1.43 -4.37 15.00
N GLU A 78 -1.56 -5.40 14.19
CA GLU A 78 -0.66 -5.67 13.07
C GLU A 78 -0.76 -4.58 12.00
N TRP A 79 -1.97 -4.08 11.73
CA TRP A 79 -2.17 -2.99 10.78
C TRP A 79 -1.48 -1.70 11.26
N ARG A 80 -1.60 -1.38 12.55
CA ARG A 80 -0.94 -0.19 13.12
C ARG A 80 0.57 -0.31 13.03
N GLU A 81 1.10 -1.50 13.31
CA GLU A 81 2.53 -1.76 13.21
C GLU A 81 3.01 -1.62 11.75
N TYR A 82 2.29 -2.22 10.81
CA TYR A 82 2.59 -2.11 9.39
C TYR A 82 2.57 -0.65 8.93
N ALA A 83 1.53 0.08 9.32
CA ALA A 83 1.40 1.50 8.95
C ALA A 83 2.53 2.33 9.53
N THR A 84 2.95 2.05 10.76
CA THR A 84 4.08 2.74 11.39
C THR A 84 5.36 2.51 10.60
N GLN A 85 5.62 1.27 10.20
CA GLN A 85 6.80 0.94 9.39
C GLN A 85 6.77 1.64 8.05
N CYS A 86 5.62 1.68 7.39
CA CYS A 86 5.48 2.38 6.12
C CYS A 86 5.73 3.87 6.25
N MET A 87 5.24 4.49 7.34
CA MET A 87 5.50 5.90 7.59
C MET A 87 6.98 6.18 7.82
N ILE A 88 7.66 5.31 8.56
CA ILE A 88 9.10 5.44 8.81
C ILE A 88 9.87 5.35 7.48
N GLU A 89 9.51 4.41 6.63
CA GLU A 89 10.16 4.25 5.32
C GLU A 89 9.96 5.49 4.44
N ILE A 90 8.75 6.05 4.43
CA ILE A 90 8.46 7.26 3.67
C ILE A 90 9.30 8.44 4.20
N MET A 91 9.38 8.59 5.52
CA MET A 91 10.18 9.65 6.14
C MET A 91 11.65 9.50 5.81
N ASN A 92 12.18 8.29 5.86
CA ASN A 92 13.58 8.02 5.52
C ASN A 92 13.86 8.33 4.05
N HIS A 93 12.92 7.97 3.17
CA HIS A 93 13.05 8.25 1.75
C HIS A 93 13.06 9.75 1.46
N LYS A 94 12.19 10.50 2.12
CA LYS A 94 12.15 11.97 1.97
C LYS A 94 13.40 12.64 2.50
N GLY A 95 14.02 12.07 3.53
CA GLY A 95 15.24 12.60 4.12
C GLY A 95 16.48 12.47 3.24
N GLN A 96 16.36 11.70 2.17
CA GLN A 96 17.44 11.48 1.21
C GLN A 96 17.25 12.36 -0.01
#